data_1a04218a92f260099a8c2b6ff27d5af5
#
_entry.id   1a04218a92f260099a8c2b6ff27d5af5
#
_cell.length_a   1.000
_cell.length_b   1.000
_cell.length_c   1.000
_cell.angle_alpha   90.00
_cell.angle_beta   90.00
_cell.angle_gamma   90.00
#
_symmetry.space_group_name_H-M   'P 1'
#
loop_
_entity.id
_entity.type
_entity.pdbx_description
1 polymer ?
#
loop_
_entity_poly.entity_id
_entity_poly.type
_entity_poly.pdbx_seq_one_letter_code
_entity_poly.pdbx_strand_id
1 'polypeptide(L)'
;FLGIFIYYGSFTSFASSLNKNQITIITVDGHLEHLNVEYARSEEEKSIGLMFREELDDDEGMLFIWDTDSLRQFWMKNTLINLDILFINSEYQVVHIEESAQKGSTSLISSKFPAKFVLEIKAGQSRLRNISPGAILSVKNLSN
;
A
#
# COMPACT_ATOMS: atom_id res chain seq x y z
N PHE A 1 10.12 56.31 12.55
CA PHE A 1 9.38 55.31 11.76
C PHE A 1 9.98 53.94 12.06
N LEU A 2 9.28 53.15 12.89
CA LEU A 2 9.61 51.75 13.14
C LEU A 2 8.94 50.92 12.05
N GLY A 3 9.75 50.34 11.12
CA GLY A 3 9.28 49.37 10.16
C GLY A 3 9.14 48.01 10.82
N ILE A 4 7.88 47.53 10.92
CA ILE A 4 7.60 46.15 11.34
C ILE A 4 7.88 45.23 10.16
N PHE A 5 9.00 44.50 10.21
CA PHE A 5 9.23 43.41 9.32
C PHE A 5 8.41 42.19 9.77
N ILE A 6 7.31 41.94 9.07
CA ILE A 6 6.56 40.68 9.24
C ILE A 6 7.32 39.61 8.46
N TYR A 7 8.01 38.76 9.20
CA TYR A 7 8.61 37.53 8.64
C TYR A 7 7.46 36.56 8.36
N TYR A 8 7.09 36.45 7.11
CA TYR A 8 6.31 35.29 6.65
C TYR A 8 7.26 34.10 6.63
N GLY A 9 7.32 33.38 7.73
CA GLY A 9 7.94 32.08 7.78
C GLY A 9 7.14 31.15 6.88
N SER A 10 7.74 30.79 5.75
CA SER A 10 7.22 29.69 4.92
C SER A 10 7.22 28.44 5.78
N PHE A 11 6.04 27.99 6.20
CA PHE A 11 5.81 26.64 6.70
C PHE A 11 6.06 25.71 5.50
N THR A 12 7.31 25.36 5.29
CA THR A 12 7.60 24.18 4.48
C THR A 12 7.08 23.00 5.27
N SER A 13 5.97 22.46 4.81
CA SER A 13 5.49 21.14 5.21
C SER A 13 6.67 20.17 5.07
N PHE A 14 7.25 19.78 6.19
CA PHE A 14 8.08 18.61 6.28
C PHE A 14 7.15 17.40 6.07
N ALA A 15 6.76 17.16 4.83
CA ALA A 15 6.34 15.84 4.44
C ALA A 15 7.55 14.96 4.70
N SER A 16 7.50 14.17 5.77
CA SER A 16 8.50 13.17 6.07
C SER A 16 8.65 12.35 4.79
N SER A 17 9.82 12.44 4.16
CA SER A 17 10.27 11.49 3.17
C SER A 17 10.39 10.15 3.90
N LEU A 18 9.26 9.49 4.13
CA LEU A 18 9.23 8.11 4.55
C LEU A 18 10.01 7.35 3.48
N ASN A 19 10.98 6.55 3.89
CA ASN A 19 11.79 5.74 2.99
C ASN A 19 10.86 4.84 2.18
N LYS A 20 10.49 5.30 0.99
CA LYS A 20 9.70 4.50 0.06
C LYS A 20 10.63 3.49 -0.58
N ASN A 21 10.18 2.25 -0.60
CA ASN A 21 10.90 1.14 -1.20
C ASN A 21 10.30 0.87 -2.57
N GLN A 22 11.12 0.80 -3.60
CA GLN A 22 10.65 0.37 -4.91
C GLN A 22 10.47 -1.13 -4.92
N ILE A 23 9.26 -1.55 -5.28
CA ILE A 23 8.93 -2.95 -5.57
C ILE A 23 8.57 -3.10 -7.05
N THR A 24 8.57 -4.33 -7.52
CA THR A 24 8.13 -4.67 -8.88
C THR A 24 7.08 -5.76 -8.82
N ILE A 25 5.98 -5.59 -9.53
CA ILE A 25 5.04 -6.66 -9.82
C ILE A 25 5.30 -7.15 -11.24
N ILE A 26 5.55 -8.43 -11.40
CA ILE A 26 5.67 -9.08 -12.69
C ILE A 26 4.29 -9.63 -13.04
N THR A 27 3.64 -9.04 -14.03
CA THR A 27 2.31 -9.46 -14.46
C THR A 27 2.32 -10.84 -15.12
N VAL A 28 1.17 -11.48 -15.24
CA VAL A 28 1.05 -12.82 -15.83
C VAL A 28 1.57 -12.86 -17.27
N ASP A 29 1.44 -11.77 -18.01
CA ASP A 29 1.96 -11.61 -19.37
C ASP A 29 3.41 -11.09 -19.43
N GLY A 30 4.08 -10.96 -18.27
CA GLY A 30 5.51 -10.66 -18.15
C GLY A 30 5.89 -9.17 -18.14
N HIS A 31 4.93 -8.24 -18.08
CA HIS A 31 5.24 -6.82 -17.89
C HIS A 31 5.73 -6.54 -16.47
N LEU A 32 6.59 -5.53 -16.34
CA LEU A 32 7.16 -5.10 -15.07
C LEU A 32 6.48 -3.81 -14.62
N GLU A 33 5.75 -3.87 -13.52
CA GLU A 33 5.07 -2.74 -12.92
C GLU A 33 5.82 -2.29 -11.66
N HIS A 34 6.32 -1.06 -11.66
CA HIS A 34 7.08 -0.50 -10.54
C HIS A 34 6.18 0.34 -9.65
N LEU A 35 6.31 0.14 -8.35
CA LEU A 35 5.59 0.87 -7.32
C LEU A 35 6.54 1.31 -6.21
N ASN A 36 6.26 2.46 -5.63
CA ASN A 36 6.98 3.04 -4.50
C ASN A 36 6.14 2.84 -3.24
N VAL A 37 6.55 1.94 -2.36
CA VAL A 37 5.74 1.54 -1.22
C VAL A 37 6.43 1.84 0.11
N GLU A 38 5.61 2.12 1.12
CA GLU A 38 6.01 2.06 2.51
C GLU A 38 5.88 0.63 3.00
N TYR A 39 6.75 0.19 3.91
CA TYR A 39 6.63 -1.12 4.55
C TYR A 39 5.93 -0.98 5.90
N ALA A 40 4.90 -1.79 6.13
CA ALA A 40 4.25 -1.97 7.42
C ALA A 40 4.70 -3.33 8.00
N ARG A 41 5.59 -3.31 9.00
CA ARG A 41 6.18 -4.49 9.62
C ARG A 41 5.72 -4.71 11.05
N SER A 42 5.68 -3.65 11.85
CA SER A 42 5.20 -3.74 13.23
C SER A 42 3.67 -3.89 13.28
N GLU A 43 3.16 -4.42 14.38
CA GLU A 43 1.72 -4.53 14.58
C GLU A 43 1.04 -3.16 14.60
N GLU A 44 1.71 -2.13 15.10
CA GLU A 44 1.21 -0.76 15.08
C GLU A 44 1.11 -0.22 13.64
N GLU A 45 2.17 -0.35 12.84
CA GLU A 45 2.17 0.08 11.43
C GLU A 45 1.08 -0.64 10.63
N LYS A 46 0.94 -1.96 10.82
CA LYS A 46 -0.12 -2.76 10.17
C LYS A 46 -1.51 -2.37 10.62
N SER A 47 -1.68 -2.03 11.89
CA SER A 47 -2.97 -1.60 12.44
C SER A 47 -3.41 -0.24 11.89
N ILE A 48 -2.48 0.69 11.69
CA ILE A 48 -2.76 2.02 11.14
C ILE A 48 -2.89 1.96 9.61
N GLY A 49 -1.97 1.26 8.94
CA GLY A 49 -1.95 1.18 7.48
C GLY A 49 -2.04 2.56 6.81
N LEU A 50 -2.92 2.70 5.84
CA LEU A 50 -3.17 3.95 5.11
C LEU A 50 -4.29 4.82 5.74
N MET A 51 -4.68 4.57 6.99
CA MET A 51 -5.67 5.38 7.69
C MET A 51 -5.30 6.87 7.67
N PHE A 52 -6.31 7.72 7.56
CA PHE A 52 -6.22 9.19 7.61
C PHE A 52 -5.43 9.84 6.46
N ARG A 53 -4.99 9.08 5.46
CA ARG A 53 -4.38 9.64 4.27
C ARG A 53 -5.43 10.17 3.32
N GLU A 54 -5.26 11.41 2.90
CA GLU A 54 -6.18 12.09 2.00
C GLU A 54 -5.87 11.80 0.54
N GLU A 55 -4.60 11.49 0.24
CA GLU A 55 -4.09 11.26 -1.12
C GLU A 55 -3.13 10.06 -1.14
N LEU A 56 -3.10 9.39 -2.29
CA LEU A 56 -2.13 8.36 -2.65
C LEU A 56 -1.89 8.47 -4.15
N ASP A 57 -0.63 8.60 -4.56
CA ASP A 57 -0.28 8.69 -5.97
C ASP A 57 -0.49 7.34 -6.67
N ASP A 58 -0.60 7.37 -7.99
CA ASP A 58 -0.92 6.19 -8.80
C ASP A 58 0.16 5.11 -8.76
N ASP A 59 1.40 5.47 -8.43
CA ASP A 59 2.55 4.58 -8.27
C ASP A 59 2.94 4.33 -6.79
N GLU A 60 2.11 4.77 -5.86
CA GLU A 60 2.34 4.61 -4.42
C GLU A 60 1.48 3.52 -3.79
N GLY A 61 1.95 3.02 -2.65
CA GLY A 61 1.21 2.03 -1.87
C GLY A 61 1.85 1.72 -0.53
N MET A 62 1.29 0.72 0.13
CA MET A 62 1.84 0.17 1.36
C MET A 62 1.89 -1.35 1.27
N LEU A 63 3.06 -1.91 1.58
CA LEU A 63 3.27 -3.36 1.66
C LEU A 63 3.32 -3.80 3.12
N PHE A 64 2.31 -4.55 3.52
CA PHE A 64 2.21 -5.20 4.83
C PHE A 64 2.98 -6.51 4.79
N ILE A 65 3.79 -6.78 5.80
CA ILE A 65 4.72 -7.91 5.82
C ILE A 65 4.55 -8.68 7.12
N TRP A 66 4.30 -9.98 7.01
CA TRP A 66 4.26 -10.95 8.12
C TRP A 66 5.35 -12.01 7.94
N ASP A 67 5.62 -12.75 9.00
CA ASP A 67 6.63 -13.81 8.97
C ASP A 67 6.13 -15.08 8.26
N THR A 68 4.82 -15.33 8.32
CA THR A 68 4.20 -16.56 7.79
C THR A 68 2.94 -16.29 7.01
N ASP A 69 2.56 -17.25 6.14
CA ASP A 69 1.25 -17.30 5.52
C ASP A 69 0.15 -17.50 6.56
N SER A 70 -0.93 -16.75 6.44
CA SER A 70 -2.16 -16.92 7.21
C SER A 70 -3.34 -16.30 6.47
N LEU A 71 -4.55 -16.71 6.77
CA LEU A 71 -5.73 -15.96 6.34
C LEU A 71 -5.67 -14.56 6.95
N ARG A 72 -5.86 -13.55 6.11
CA ARG A 72 -5.82 -12.14 6.51
C ARG A 72 -7.20 -11.53 6.38
N GLN A 73 -7.49 -10.61 7.29
CA GLN A 73 -8.70 -9.80 7.25
C GLN A 73 -8.31 -8.33 7.34
N PHE A 74 -8.91 -7.54 6.47
CA PHE A 74 -8.75 -6.10 6.39
C PHE A 74 -10.10 -5.40 6.50
N TRP A 75 -10.08 -4.14 6.73
CA TRP A 75 -11.22 -3.23 6.66
C TRP A 75 -10.76 -1.87 6.14
N MET A 76 -11.70 -1.03 5.77
CA MET A 76 -11.45 0.32 5.28
C MET A 76 -11.79 1.40 6.33
N LYS A 77 -11.86 1.01 7.63
CA LYS A 77 -12.12 1.95 8.71
C LYS A 77 -11.07 3.07 8.71
N ASN A 78 -11.51 4.31 8.87
CA ASN A 78 -10.65 5.51 8.86
C ASN A 78 -9.78 5.67 7.60
N THR A 79 -10.04 4.93 6.55
CA THR A 79 -9.36 5.04 5.26
C THR A 79 -10.17 5.96 4.36
N LEU A 80 -9.55 7.05 3.91
CA LEU A 80 -10.24 8.17 3.24
C LEU A 80 -10.25 8.06 1.72
N ILE A 81 -9.56 7.05 1.18
CA ILE A 81 -9.43 6.77 -0.26
C ILE A 81 -9.82 5.33 -0.55
N ASN A 82 -10.41 5.08 -1.73
CA ASN A 82 -10.67 3.72 -2.19
C ASN A 82 -9.37 3.03 -2.59
N LEU A 83 -9.23 1.76 -2.26
CA LEU A 83 -8.01 0.98 -2.48
C LEU A 83 -8.28 -0.31 -3.25
N ASP A 84 -7.27 -0.75 -4.01
CA ASP A 84 -7.14 -2.14 -4.41
C ASP A 84 -6.24 -2.84 -3.38
N ILE A 85 -6.66 -4.01 -2.89
CA ILE A 85 -5.95 -4.78 -1.87
C ILE A 85 -5.53 -6.10 -2.49
N LEU A 86 -4.21 -6.29 -2.66
CA LEU A 86 -3.62 -7.47 -3.27
C LEU A 86 -3.07 -8.39 -2.18
N PHE A 87 -3.58 -9.60 -2.09
CA PHE A 87 -3.10 -10.62 -1.17
C PHE A 87 -2.08 -11.51 -1.85
N ILE A 88 -0.93 -11.68 -1.21
CA ILE A 88 0.27 -12.29 -1.79
C ILE A 88 0.80 -13.36 -0.83
N ASN A 89 1.03 -14.57 -1.32
CA ASN A 89 1.49 -15.70 -0.52
C ASN A 89 3.01 -15.68 -0.27
N SER A 90 3.52 -16.66 0.49
CA SER A 90 4.96 -16.81 0.80
C SER A 90 5.83 -17.13 -0.43
N GLU A 91 5.24 -17.57 -1.53
CA GLU A 91 5.91 -17.76 -2.82
C GLU A 91 5.89 -16.48 -3.67
N TYR A 92 5.51 -15.34 -3.06
CA TYR A 92 5.40 -14.02 -3.71
C TYR A 92 4.34 -13.94 -4.81
N GLN A 93 3.42 -14.88 -4.88
CA GLN A 93 2.36 -14.89 -5.87
C GLN A 93 1.12 -14.16 -5.36
N VAL A 94 0.56 -13.28 -6.18
CA VAL A 94 -0.76 -12.66 -5.95
C VAL A 94 -1.81 -13.78 -6.03
N VAL A 95 -2.53 -14.01 -4.94
CA VAL A 95 -3.54 -15.08 -4.82
C VAL A 95 -4.97 -14.56 -4.86
N HIS A 96 -5.19 -13.31 -4.48
CA HIS A 96 -6.49 -12.65 -4.52
C HIS A 96 -6.32 -11.14 -4.59
N ILE A 97 -7.25 -10.47 -5.25
CA ILE A 97 -7.35 -9.00 -5.29
C ILE A 97 -8.77 -8.59 -4.91
N GLU A 98 -8.90 -7.75 -3.90
CA GLU A 98 -10.13 -6.99 -3.66
C GLU A 98 -10.01 -5.65 -4.38
N GLU A 99 -10.74 -5.52 -5.49
CA GLU A 99 -10.75 -4.29 -6.28
C GLU A 99 -11.70 -3.26 -5.70
N SER A 100 -11.26 -2.01 -5.68
CA SER A 100 -12.08 -0.84 -5.30
C SER A 100 -12.76 -0.97 -3.94
N ALA A 101 -12.01 -1.46 -2.94
CA ALA A 101 -12.46 -1.49 -1.56
C ALA A 101 -12.88 -0.08 -1.12
N GLN A 102 -14.09 0.04 -0.58
CA GLN A 102 -14.73 1.33 -0.35
C GLN A 102 -14.21 2.01 0.91
N LYS A 103 -13.76 3.25 0.77
CA LYS A 103 -13.32 4.10 1.87
C LYS A 103 -14.35 4.14 3.00
N GLY A 104 -13.86 4.06 4.23
CA GLY A 104 -14.68 4.15 5.44
C GLY A 104 -15.49 2.91 5.78
N SER A 105 -15.51 1.88 4.92
CA SER A 105 -16.23 0.63 5.20
C SER A 105 -15.61 -0.12 6.36
N THR A 106 -16.46 -0.62 7.25
CA THR A 106 -16.06 -1.49 8.37
C THR A 106 -16.34 -2.98 8.11
N SER A 107 -16.82 -3.31 6.91
CA SER A 107 -16.98 -4.69 6.47
C SER A 107 -15.63 -5.37 6.35
N LEU A 108 -15.54 -6.62 6.80
CA LEU A 108 -14.29 -7.37 6.71
C LEU A 108 -14.04 -7.88 5.29
N ILE A 109 -12.81 -7.66 4.82
CA ILE A 109 -12.30 -8.12 3.54
C ILE A 109 -11.35 -9.28 3.81
N SER A 110 -11.68 -10.47 3.34
CA SER A 110 -10.88 -11.68 3.54
C SER A 110 -9.87 -11.86 2.40
N SER A 111 -8.67 -12.34 2.74
CA SER A 111 -7.69 -12.78 1.74
C SER A 111 -8.14 -13.98 0.92
N LYS A 112 -9.13 -14.74 1.38
CA LYS A 112 -9.64 -16.02 0.83
C LYS A 112 -8.61 -17.15 0.84
N PHE A 113 -7.35 -16.84 0.70
CA PHE A 113 -6.21 -17.75 0.71
C PHE A 113 -5.16 -17.27 1.73
N PRO A 114 -4.29 -18.15 2.25
CA PRO A 114 -3.18 -17.74 3.09
C PRO A 114 -2.30 -16.71 2.37
N ALA A 115 -1.96 -15.62 3.06
CA ALA A 115 -1.15 -14.54 2.56
C ALA A 115 -0.06 -14.17 3.57
N LYS A 116 1.16 -13.99 3.07
CA LYS A 116 2.32 -13.47 3.83
C LYS A 116 2.46 -11.97 3.68
N PHE A 117 2.05 -11.44 2.52
CA PHE A 117 2.11 -10.02 2.22
C PHE A 117 0.73 -9.53 1.78
N VAL A 118 0.48 -8.25 2.02
CA VAL A 118 -0.67 -7.56 1.45
C VAL A 118 -0.18 -6.23 0.90
N LEU A 119 -0.52 -5.93 -0.35
CA LEU A 119 -0.19 -4.68 -1.00
C LEU A 119 -1.46 -3.86 -1.19
N GLU A 120 -1.50 -2.69 -0.56
CA GLU A 120 -2.54 -1.69 -0.78
C GLU A 120 -2.04 -0.65 -1.77
N ILE A 121 -2.82 -0.40 -2.81
CA ILE A 121 -2.59 0.62 -3.83
C ILE A 121 -3.90 1.37 -4.11
N LYS A 122 -3.81 2.50 -4.78
CA LYS A 122 -4.98 3.28 -5.17
C LYS A 122 -5.95 2.45 -6.02
N ALA A 123 -7.24 2.56 -5.76
CA ALA A 123 -8.28 1.82 -6.49
C ALA A 123 -8.18 2.03 -8.00
N GLY A 124 -8.32 0.94 -8.74
CA GLY A 124 -8.22 0.91 -10.20
C GLY A 124 -6.82 0.67 -10.75
N GLN A 125 -5.77 0.82 -9.92
CA GLN A 125 -4.40 0.64 -10.37
C GLN A 125 -4.06 -0.81 -10.70
N SER A 126 -4.66 -1.79 -10.02
CA SER A 126 -4.48 -3.20 -10.38
C SER A 126 -4.94 -3.49 -11.81
N ARG A 127 -6.10 -2.98 -12.18
CA ARG A 127 -6.65 -3.13 -13.53
C ARG A 127 -5.86 -2.37 -14.59
N LEU A 128 -5.52 -1.10 -14.33
CA LEU A 128 -4.74 -0.27 -15.26
C LEU A 128 -3.36 -0.85 -15.56
N ARG A 129 -2.76 -1.52 -14.58
CA ARG A 129 -1.44 -2.15 -14.66
C ARG A 129 -1.51 -3.62 -15.08
N ASN A 130 -2.69 -4.13 -15.42
CA ASN A 130 -2.90 -5.53 -15.76
C ASN A 130 -2.38 -6.53 -14.70
N ILE A 131 -2.50 -6.16 -13.43
CA ILE A 131 -2.15 -7.02 -12.29
C ILE A 131 -3.35 -7.90 -11.96
N SER A 132 -3.14 -9.20 -11.99
CA SER A 132 -4.18 -10.21 -11.71
C SER A 132 -3.62 -11.32 -10.83
N PRO A 133 -4.45 -12.19 -10.22
CA PRO A 133 -3.96 -13.37 -9.54
C PRO A 133 -3.04 -14.19 -10.45
N GLY A 134 -1.90 -14.64 -9.91
CA GLY A 134 -0.80 -15.25 -10.64
C GLY A 134 0.38 -14.32 -10.91
N ALA A 135 0.21 -12.99 -10.80
CA ALA A 135 1.30 -12.04 -10.85
C ALA A 135 2.29 -12.29 -9.69
N ILE A 136 3.55 -11.91 -9.87
CA ILE A 136 4.64 -12.15 -8.91
C ILE A 136 5.16 -10.83 -8.35
N LEU A 137 5.23 -10.75 -7.03
CA LEU A 137 5.91 -9.67 -6.32
C LEU A 137 7.44 -9.92 -6.34
N SER A 138 8.19 -8.97 -6.84
CA SER A 138 9.65 -8.94 -6.76
C SER A 138 10.08 -7.78 -5.87
N VAL A 139 10.75 -8.08 -4.79
CA VAL A 139 11.25 -7.11 -3.80
C VAL A 139 12.76 -7.22 -3.68
N LYS A 140 13.46 -6.10 -3.76
CA LYS A 140 14.87 -6.04 -3.45
C LYS A 140 15.02 -5.88 -1.92
N ASN A 141 15.65 -6.86 -1.29
CA ASN A 141 16.00 -6.81 0.15
C ASN A 141 14.81 -6.64 1.12
N LEU A 142 14.05 -7.72 1.34
CA LEU A 142 13.18 -7.85 2.52
C LEU A 142 13.95 -8.26 3.79
N SER A 143 15.28 -8.46 3.69
CA SER A 143 16.12 -8.78 4.86
C SER A 143 16.10 -7.63 5.85
N ASN A 144 15.89 -8.01 7.11
CA ASN A 144 15.83 -7.18 8.32
C ASN A 144 17.00 -6.24 8.46
#